data_7379aa330d82c0f4cf8919a4b27f5943
#
_entry.id   7379aa330d82c0f4cf8919a4b27f5943
#
_cell.length_a   1.000
_cell.length_b   1.000
_cell.length_c   1.000
_cell.angle_alpha   90.00
_cell.angle_beta   90.00
_cell.angle_gamma   90.00
#
_symmetry.space_group_name_H-M   'P 1'
#
loop_
_entity.id
_entity.type
_entity.pdbx_description
1 polymer ?
#
loop_
_entity_poly.entity_id
_entity_poly.type
_entity_poly.pdbx_seq_one_letter_code
_entity_poly.pdbx_strand_id
1 'polypeptide(L)'
;MKRSKSIEARQKQALEDKSKLLKNVETAESLKLFPQSYHAERLVVFSEVSAVYDGRRVCEPISFTIQRGERVALEGKNGSGKSSLLKLLLGEPVEHTGELTIGSGLVISYVPQNTDHLRGSLTEFAKQSQIEESLFKT
;
A
#
# COMPACT_ATOMS: atom_id res chain seq x y z
N MET A 1 -40.75 -26.11 -34.25
CA MET A 1 -39.36 -25.70 -34.63
C MET A 1 -39.05 -24.20 -34.62
N LYS A 2 -39.98 -23.25 -34.61
CA LYS A 2 -39.66 -21.79 -34.56
C LYS A 2 -39.31 -21.22 -33.17
N ARG A 3 -39.78 -21.83 -32.06
CA ARG A 3 -39.50 -21.34 -30.70
C ARG A 3 -38.09 -21.62 -30.18
N SER A 4 -37.44 -22.70 -30.62
CA SER A 4 -36.06 -23.05 -30.23
C SER A 4 -35.03 -22.06 -30.77
N LYS A 5 -35.13 -21.67 -32.04
CA LYS A 5 -34.21 -20.70 -32.66
C LYS A 5 -34.26 -19.28 -32.04
N SER A 6 -35.44 -18.88 -31.52
CA SER A 6 -35.60 -17.59 -30.85
C SER A 6 -34.93 -17.57 -29.46
N ILE A 7 -34.88 -18.70 -28.76
CA ILE A 7 -34.23 -18.81 -27.44
C ILE A 7 -32.72 -18.85 -27.62
N GLU A 8 -32.21 -19.58 -28.62
CA GLU A 8 -30.78 -19.62 -28.92
C GLU A 8 -30.22 -18.26 -29.36
N ALA A 9 -30.99 -17.52 -30.18
CA ALA A 9 -30.60 -16.17 -30.56
C ALA A 9 -30.52 -15.20 -29.36
N ARG A 10 -31.48 -15.28 -28.42
CA ARG A 10 -31.45 -14.47 -27.18
C ARG A 10 -30.30 -14.84 -26.26
N GLN A 11 -29.99 -16.13 -26.12
CA GLN A 11 -28.86 -16.59 -25.32
C GLN A 11 -27.53 -16.14 -25.94
N LYS A 12 -27.38 -16.20 -27.26
CA LYS A 12 -26.19 -15.73 -27.96
C LYS A 12 -25.99 -14.23 -27.80
N GLN A 13 -27.07 -13.45 -27.93
CA GLN A 13 -27.04 -12.00 -27.71
C GLN A 13 -26.65 -11.64 -26.27
N ALA A 14 -27.23 -12.33 -25.29
CA ALA A 14 -26.88 -12.11 -23.87
C ALA A 14 -25.44 -12.49 -23.55
N LEU A 15 -24.87 -13.50 -24.23
CA LEU A 15 -23.45 -13.88 -24.10
C LEU A 15 -22.54 -12.84 -24.75
N GLU A 16 -22.90 -12.31 -25.92
CA GLU A 16 -22.16 -11.23 -26.58
C GLU A 16 -22.17 -9.94 -25.77
N ASP A 17 -23.32 -9.58 -25.17
CA ASP A 17 -23.42 -8.39 -24.32
C ASP A 17 -22.63 -8.55 -23.02
N LYS A 18 -22.62 -9.75 -22.41
CA LYS A 18 -21.74 -10.07 -21.27
C LYS A 18 -20.27 -10.04 -21.64
N SER A 19 -19.89 -10.52 -22.84
CA SER A 19 -18.51 -10.49 -23.28
C SER A 19 -18.01 -9.07 -23.59
N LYS A 20 -18.91 -8.17 -24.00
CA LYS A 20 -18.58 -6.74 -24.17
C LYS A 20 -18.38 -6.04 -22.82
N LEU A 21 -19.16 -6.39 -21.79
CA LEU A 21 -18.99 -5.92 -20.42
C LEU A 21 -17.66 -6.40 -19.82
N LEU A 22 -17.22 -7.61 -20.17
CA LEU A 22 -15.94 -8.17 -19.73
C LEU A 22 -14.72 -7.57 -20.45
N LYS A 23 -14.91 -6.90 -21.59
CA LYS A 23 -13.83 -6.16 -22.29
C LYS A 23 -13.43 -4.86 -21.62
N ASN A 24 -14.23 -4.36 -20.70
CA ASN A 24 -13.90 -3.21 -19.82
C ASN A 24 -13.30 -3.64 -18.48
N VAL A 25 -12.78 -4.86 -18.36
CA VAL A 25 -11.85 -5.17 -17.27
C VAL A 25 -10.59 -4.37 -17.59
N GLU A 26 -10.44 -3.25 -16.91
CA GLU A 26 -9.16 -2.52 -16.87
C GLU A 26 -8.09 -3.55 -16.55
N THR A 27 -7.22 -3.84 -17.50
CA THR A 27 -5.98 -4.55 -17.22
C THR A 27 -5.23 -3.63 -16.28
N ALA A 28 -5.28 -3.93 -14.98
CA ALA A 28 -4.55 -3.18 -14.00
C ALA A 28 -3.08 -3.18 -14.44
N GLU A 29 -2.61 -2.05 -14.96
CA GLU A 29 -1.20 -1.90 -15.24
C GLU A 29 -0.45 -2.09 -13.93
N SER A 30 0.61 -2.87 -13.98
CA SER A 30 1.42 -3.12 -12.78
C SER A 30 1.99 -1.78 -12.30
N LEU A 31 1.69 -1.42 -11.05
CA LEU A 31 2.24 -0.23 -10.41
C LEU A 31 3.77 -0.28 -10.50
N LYS A 32 4.36 0.67 -11.22
CA LYS A 32 5.81 0.83 -11.32
C LYS A 32 6.26 1.75 -10.21
N LEU A 33 6.98 1.21 -9.24
CA LEU A 33 7.64 2.01 -8.20
C LEU A 33 9.08 2.29 -8.64
N PHE A 34 9.47 3.56 -8.59
CA PHE A 34 10.84 4.00 -8.86
C PHE A 34 11.52 4.34 -7.53
N PRO A 35 12.10 3.34 -6.84
CA PRO A 35 12.77 3.61 -5.57
C PRO A 35 14.00 4.49 -5.80
N GLN A 36 14.21 5.45 -4.91
CA GLN A 36 15.44 6.21 -4.90
C GLN A 36 16.60 5.30 -4.49
N SER A 37 17.78 5.51 -5.09
CA SER A 37 18.97 4.79 -4.68
C SER A 37 19.41 5.25 -3.29
N TYR A 38 19.63 4.30 -2.39
CA TYR A 38 20.15 4.57 -1.06
C TYR A 38 21.55 3.96 -0.91
N HIS A 39 22.46 4.66 -0.28
CA HIS A 39 23.88 4.29 -0.23
C HIS A 39 24.17 3.08 0.67
N ALA A 40 23.38 2.89 1.73
CA ALA A 40 23.59 1.78 2.67
C ALA A 40 22.71 0.58 2.33
N GLU A 41 23.16 -0.60 2.71
CA GLU A 41 22.42 -1.84 2.53
C GLU A 41 21.35 -2.03 3.60
N ARG A 42 21.67 -1.68 4.85
CA ARG A 42 20.72 -1.70 5.97
C ARG A 42 19.94 -0.40 6.01
N LEU A 43 18.63 -0.50 5.89
CA LEU A 43 17.72 0.65 5.89
C LEU A 43 17.21 0.95 7.30
N VAL A 44 16.78 -0.09 8.02
CA VAL A 44 16.20 0.03 9.35
C VAL A 44 16.63 -1.17 10.19
N VAL A 45 16.92 -0.93 11.47
CA VAL A 45 17.23 -1.99 12.45
C VAL A 45 16.32 -1.81 13.66
N PHE A 46 15.60 -2.85 14.00
CA PHE A 46 14.85 -2.99 15.24
C PHE A 46 15.64 -3.92 16.17
N SER A 47 15.90 -3.47 17.40
CA SER A 47 16.55 -4.24 18.46
C SER A 47 15.67 -4.21 19.70
N GLU A 48 14.97 -5.30 19.98
CA GLU A 48 14.04 -5.45 21.12
C GLU A 48 12.99 -4.32 21.21
N VAL A 49 12.49 -3.87 20.05
CA VAL A 49 11.55 -2.76 19.95
C VAL A 49 10.12 -3.23 20.23
N SER A 50 9.45 -2.54 21.14
CA SER A 50 8.02 -2.67 21.38
C SER A 50 7.43 -1.28 21.62
N ALA A 51 6.34 -0.94 20.92
CA ALA A 51 5.62 0.30 21.15
C ALA A 51 4.91 0.27 22.52
N VAL A 52 4.86 1.42 23.19
CA VAL A 52 4.28 1.58 24.52
C VAL A 52 3.17 2.62 24.46
N TYR A 53 2.02 2.34 25.06
CA TYR A 53 0.94 3.29 25.30
C TYR A 53 0.49 3.17 26.75
N ASP A 54 0.37 4.29 27.43
CA ASP A 54 -0.01 4.36 28.84
C ASP A 54 0.83 3.41 29.74
N GLY A 55 2.14 3.35 29.46
CA GLY A 55 3.08 2.50 30.19
C GLY A 55 2.95 1.00 29.89
N ARG A 56 2.14 0.59 28.90
CA ARG A 56 1.95 -0.81 28.53
C ARG A 56 2.47 -1.10 27.13
N ARG A 57 3.23 -2.18 26.99
CA ARG A 57 3.67 -2.68 25.69
C ARG A 57 2.47 -3.23 24.90
N VAL A 58 2.38 -2.89 23.62
CA VAL A 58 1.30 -3.36 22.73
C VAL A 58 1.66 -4.64 21.95
N CYS A 59 2.92 -5.00 21.95
CA CYS A 59 3.40 -6.24 21.32
C CYS A 59 4.63 -6.76 22.09
N GLU A 60 4.99 -8.01 21.86
CA GLU A 60 6.27 -8.53 22.29
C GLU A 60 7.42 -7.77 21.59
N PRO A 61 8.56 -7.61 22.25
CA PRO A 61 9.72 -6.97 21.65
C PRO A 61 10.17 -7.71 20.38
N ILE A 62 10.42 -6.96 19.33
CA ILE A 62 10.83 -7.51 18.03
C ILE A 62 12.24 -7.05 17.67
N SER A 63 12.99 -7.95 17.05
CA SER A 63 14.33 -7.68 16.54
C SER A 63 14.45 -8.18 15.11
N PHE A 64 14.66 -7.26 14.17
CA PHE A 64 14.89 -7.56 12.76
C PHE A 64 15.53 -6.38 12.04
N THR A 65 16.06 -6.64 10.86
CA THR A 65 16.67 -5.61 9.99
C THR A 65 15.95 -5.60 8.66
N ILE A 66 15.67 -4.42 8.13
CA ILE A 66 15.19 -4.23 6.75
C ILE A 66 16.38 -3.82 5.89
N GLN A 67 16.65 -4.62 4.86
CA GLN A 67 17.73 -4.38 3.91
C GLN A 67 17.18 -3.81 2.59
N ARG A 68 18.07 -3.21 1.81
CA ARG A 68 17.73 -2.68 0.50
C ARG A 68 17.23 -3.80 -0.44
N GLY A 69 16.08 -3.57 -1.08
CA GLY A 69 15.45 -4.52 -2.00
C GLY A 69 14.60 -5.60 -1.33
N GLU A 70 14.58 -5.66 0.00
CA GLU A 70 13.70 -6.59 0.71
C GLU A 70 12.23 -6.18 0.64
N ARG A 71 11.38 -7.17 0.73
CA ARG A 71 9.93 -7.03 0.90
C ARG A 71 9.55 -7.69 2.20
N VAL A 72 9.11 -6.89 3.16
CA VAL A 72 8.74 -7.35 4.50
C VAL A 72 7.24 -7.28 4.67
N ALA A 73 6.61 -8.38 5.08
CA ALA A 73 5.21 -8.43 5.47
C ALA A 73 5.09 -8.37 6.99
N LEU A 74 4.23 -7.48 7.49
CA LEU A 74 3.92 -7.35 8.91
C LEU A 74 2.56 -7.99 9.18
N GLU A 75 2.56 -9.20 9.73
CA GLU A 75 1.36 -9.99 9.99
C GLU A 75 1.01 -10.02 11.47
N GLY A 76 -0.26 -10.24 11.77
CA GLY A 76 -0.75 -10.37 13.15
C GLY A 76 -2.22 -9.96 13.30
N LYS A 77 -2.81 -10.33 14.44
CA LYS A 77 -4.21 -10.00 14.80
C LYS A 77 -4.43 -8.49 14.88
N ASN A 78 -5.69 -8.06 14.83
CA ASN A 78 -6.03 -6.66 15.09
C ASN A 78 -5.62 -6.29 16.53
N GLY A 79 -5.03 -5.12 16.70
CA GLY A 79 -4.50 -4.67 17.99
C GLY A 79 -3.10 -5.20 18.34
N SER A 80 -2.44 -6.00 17.50
CA SER A 80 -1.10 -6.55 17.77
C SER A 80 0.06 -5.56 17.60
N GLY A 81 -0.20 -4.27 17.44
CA GLY A 81 0.84 -3.24 17.36
C GLY A 81 1.40 -2.94 15.97
N LYS A 82 0.90 -3.56 14.89
CA LYS A 82 1.38 -3.33 13.51
C LYS A 82 1.43 -1.85 13.13
N SER A 83 0.32 -1.16 13.34
CA SER A 83 0.23 0.28 13.04
C SER A 83 1.16 1.13 13.91
N SER A 84 1.41 0.71 15.14
CA SER A 84 2.32 1.40 16.05
C SER A 84 3.77 1.27 15.58
N LEU A 85 4.17 0.10 15.08
CA LEU A 85 5.49 -0.11 14.49
C LEU A 85 5.68 0.71 13.21
N LEU A 86 4.62 0.82 12.36
CA LEU A 86 4.67 1.69 11.19
C LEU A 86 4.80 3.16 11.59
N LYS A 87 4.12 3.62 12.63
CA LYS A 87 4.25 4.98 13.16
C LYS A 87 5.67 5.27 13.65
N LEU A 88 6.30 4.31 14.34
CA LEU A 88 7.70 4.43 14.74
C LEU A 88 8.62 4.59 13.52
N LEU A 89 8.40 3.82 12.45
CA LEU A 89 9.16 3.96 11.19
C LEU A 89 8.99 5.32 10.55
N LEU A 90 7.79 5.92 10.65
CA LEU A 90 7.49 7.25 10.13
C LEU A 90 8.03 8.38 11.00
N GLY A 91 8.67 8.05 12.14
CA GLY A 91 9.18 9.03 13.07
C GLY A 91 8.09 9.73 13.88
N GLU A 92 6.88 9.17 13.97
CA GLU A 92 5.84 9.69 14.85
C GLU A 92 6.25 9.53 16.33
N PRO A 93 5.84 10.43 17.22
CA PRO A 93 6.21 10.41 18.63
C PRO A 93 5.47 9.29 19.38
N VAL A 94 5.87 8.07 19.16
CA VAL A 94 5.37 6.88 19.86
C VAL A 94 6.44 6.42 20.85
N GLU A 95 6.05 6.30 22.13
CA GLU A 95 6.93 5.74 23.14
C GLU A 95 7.25 4.27 22.80
N HIS A 96 8.50 3.85 22.99
CA HIS A 96 8.90 2.49 22.71
C HIS A 96 10.04 2.03 23.63
N THR A 97 10.16 0.72 23.78
CA THR A 97 11.34 0.07 24.38
C THR A 97 12.30 -0.36 23.28
N GLY A 98 13.51 -0.71 23.66
CA GLY A 98 14.56 -1.15 22.74
C GLY A 98 15.14 -0.02 21.90
N GLU A 99 15.83 -0.37 20.83
CA GLU A 99 16.53 0.58 19.96
C GLU A 99 16.02 0.46 18.53
N LEU A 100 15.59 1.59 17.96
CA LEU A 100 15.21 1.72 16.55
C LEU A 100 16.22 2.62 15.84
N THR A 101 16.95 2.04 14.90
CA THR A 101 17.89 2.78 14.06
C THR A 101 17.32 2.88 12.64
N ILE A 102 17.13 4.09 12.15
CA ILE A 102 16.72 4.39 10.77
C ILE A 102 17.91 5.01 10.04
N GLY A 103 18.17 4.54 8.83
CA GLY A 103 19.28 5.04 8.03
C GLY A 103 19.19 6.54 7.80
N SER A 104 20.31 7.25 7.98
CA SER A 104 20.37 8.71 7.85
C SER A 104 20.01 9.15 6.43
N GLY A 105 19.06 10.06 6.30
CA GLY A 105 18.57 10.54 5.01
C GLY A 105 17.69 9.54 4.24
N LEU A 106 17.24 8.46 4.89
CA LEU A 106 16.29 7.54 4.28
C LEU A 106 14.94 8.25 4.09
N VAL A 107 14.44 8.24 2.86
CA VAL A 107 13.10 8.78 2.54
C VAL A 107 12.10 7.63 2.60
N ILE A 108 11.12 7.74 3.48
CA ILE A 108 10.06 6.74 3.66
C ILE A 108 8.77 7.31 3.09
N SER A 109 8.19 6.62 2.11
CA SER A 109 6.87 6.93 1.59
C SER A 109 5.84 6.00 2.22
N TYR A 110 4.74 6.56 2.67
CA TYR A 110 3.66 5.84 3.33
C TYR A 110 2.35 5.98 2.56
N VAL A 111 1.71 4.85 2.27
CA VAL A 111 0.36 4.82 1.71
C VAL A 111 -0.60 4.39 2.82
N PRO A 112 -1.42 5.30 3.36
CA PRO A 112 -2.34 4.98 4.43
C PRO A 112 -3.51 4.13 3.94
N GLN A 113 -4.07 3.32 4.83
CA GLN A 113 -5.29 2.55 4.56
C GLN A 113 -6.52 3.46 4.42
N ASN A 114 -6.55 4.56 5.17
CA ASN A 114 -7.60 5.57 5.10
C ASN A 114 -7.17 6.70 4.16
N THR A 115 -7.99 6.96 3.16
CA THR A 115 -7.78 8.00 2.14
C THR A 115 -8.69 9.22 2.33
N ASP A 116 -9.36 9.40 3.48
CA ASP A 116 -10.30 10.50 3.75
C ASP A 116 -9.65 11.89 3.65
N HIS A 117 -8.32 11.96 3.74
CA HIS A 117 -7.56 13.18 3.53
C HIS A 117 -7.45 13.59 2.06
N LEU A 118 -7.67 12.66 1.13
CA LEU A 118 -7.67 12.93 -0.31
C LEU A 118 -9.04 13.51 -0.70
N ARG A 119 -9.07 14.83 -0.95
CA ARG A 119 -10.28 15.55 -1.34
C ARG A 119 -10.05 16.30 -2.64
N GLY A 120 -11.11 16.47 -3.42
CA GLY A 120 -11.06 17.18 -4.70
C GLY A 120 -10.87 16.22 -5.88
N SER A 121 -10.53 16.77 -7.03
CA SER A 121 -10.27 15.99 -8.23
C SER A 121 -8.84 15.42 -8.21
N LEU A 122 -8.64 14.29 -8.87
CA LEU A 122 -7.30 13.70 -9.03
C LEU A 122 -6.33 14.69 -9.72
N THR A 123 -6.84 15.49 -10.64
CA THR A 123 -6.04 16.51 -11.33
C THR A 123 -5.56 17.62 -10.38
N GLU A 124 -6.40 18.05 -9.43
CA GLU A 124 -5.99 19.01 -8.41
C GLU A 124 -4.96 18.42 -7.45
N PHE A 125 -5.15 17.18 -7.05
CA PHE A 125 -4.19 16.46 -6.21
C PHE A 125 -2.83 16.32 -6.91
N ALA A 126 -2.81 15.93 -8.20
CA ALA A 126 -1.57 15.82 -8.97
C ALA A 126 -0.84 17.17 -9.05
N LYS A 127 -1.56 18.28 -9.28
CA LYS A 127 -0.97 19.62 -9.30
C LYS A 127 -0.38 20.02 -7.94
N GLN A 128 -1.10 19.76 -6.85
CA GLN A 128 -0.64 20.05 -5.48
C GLN A 128 0.60 19.22 -5.12
N SER A 129 0.65 17.97 -5.58
CA SER A 129 1.76 17.05 -5.36
C SER A 129 2.90 17.20 -6.35
N GLN A 130 2.85 18.20 -7.25
CA GLN A 130 3.84 18.47 -8.30
C GLN A 130 4.13 17.25 -9.20
N ILE A 131 3.10 16.42 -9.44
CA ILE A 131 3.18 15.27 -10.33
C ILE A 131 3.02 15.78 -11.77
N GLU A 132 3.94 15.41 -12.65
CA GLU A 132 3.84 15.76 -14.07
C GLU A 132 2.56 15.21 -14.71
N GLU A 133 1.90 16.06 -15.49
CA GLU A 133 0.62 15.71 -16.11
C GLU A 133 0.74 14.51 -17.08
N SER A 134 1.93 14.30 -17.65
CA SER A 134 2.26 13.16 -18.50
C SER A 134 2.19 11.82 -17.78
N LEU A 135 2.56 11.79 -16.49
CA LEU A 135 2.53 10.59 -15.65
C LEU A 135 1.12 10.27 -15.14
N PHE A 136 0.22 11.25 -15.20
CA PHE A 136 -1.12 11.14 -14.64
C PHE A 136 -2.17 10.73 -15.68
N LYS A 137 -1.89 10.89 -16.98
CA LYS A 137 -2.82 10.61 -18.08
C LYS A 137 -2.66 9.22 -18.71
N THR A 138 -1.83 8.37 -18.11
CA THR A 138 -1.70 6.97 -18.54
C THR A 138 -2.75 6.15 -17.84
#